data_f3e97ad47f2d7e82bc9ea0e57c41776c
#
_entry.id   f3e97ad47f2d7e82bc9ea0e57c41776c
#
_cell.length_a   1.000
_cell.length_b   1.000
_cell.length_c   1.000
_cell.angle_alpha   90.00
_cell.angle_beta   90.00
_cell.angle_gamma   90.00
#
_symmetry.space_group_name_H-M   'P 1'
#
loop_
_entity.id
_entity.type
_entity.pdbx_description
1 polymer ?
#
loop_
_entity_poly.entity_id
_entity_poly.type
_entity_poly.pdbx_seq_one_letter_code
_entity_poly.pdbx_strand_id
1 'polypeptide(L)'
;MKSTLAHKFRGMTFGLIGISILAFTAAACSDTENQSSTPTYENGVVVTAHPEASKVGLEVLQNGGNAVDAAVAVKFALAVVYPNAGNLGGGGFMVYRSKDGETAGLDFREKAPGLAHRDMYLDENGDPIAELSLRGQLSAGVPGAVDGMVKAHAKYGSADWATLLEPAIALAQNGFPLTERQANELNRRKESFEKYNPNGTALLKSEGEWAAGDLLIQEELANTLIHIRDKGRAGFYEGEVADLIVAEMQRGIGIMSLEDLKNYEAQWRDPVIGTYRGHKVISMSPPSSGGVGLLALLKSVEAFPLSQWGFQSDSTIRVMVEAERRVYADRAAHLGDPDFYQVPQATLIDSTYNATRMHSMDFSKASLSDEIFAGEIAGPESEETTHYSIVDKDGNAVSITTTINDSYGSHVVVDGAGFLLNDEMDDFSAKPGSPNLYGLLGGEANAIQPGKRMLSAMTPTIVEKDGELLMVVGTPGGSTIITSVFQVILNVLDFGMDMQQAVDAPRFHHQWKPEHISPENAAIDSLTRLSLEASGYEIINRGNIGRVDAILVLPNGRKQGGADPRGDDVALGY
;
A
#
# COMPACT_ATOMS: atom_id res chain seq x y z
N MET A 1 -84.29 -16.98 -17.78
CA MET A 1 -84.94 -18.32 -17.86
C MET A 1 -84.26 -19.18 -16.80
N LYS A 2 -85.05 -19.47 -15.81
CA LYS A 2 -85.33 -20.77 -15.17
C LYS A 2 -84.10 -21.51 -14.67
N SER A 3 -83.92 -21.94 -13.47
CA SER A 3 -84.77 -22.22 -12.29
C SER A 3 -84.01 -23.25 -11.47
N THR A 4 -83.85 -23.01 -10.16
CA THR A 4 -84.52 -23.76 -9.07
C THR A 4 -83.90 -25.16 -8.83
N LEU A 5 -83.71 -25.70 -7.69
CA LEU A 5 -84.14 -25.75 -6.30
C LEU A 5 -83.26 -26.73 -5.56
N ALA A 6 -82.73 -26.51 -4.39
CA ALA A 6 -83.19 -26.83 -3.07
C ALA A 6 -83.51 -28.32 -2.75
N HIS A 7 -82.82 -28.85 -1.70
CA HIS A 7 -83.37 -29.43 -0.47
C HIS A 7 -82.28 -30.09 0.39
N LYS A 8 -82.03 -29.62 1.61
CA LYS A 8 -82.47 -30.10 2.92
C LYS A 8 -82.34 -31.61 3.18
N PHE A 9 -81.48 -32.01 4.14
CA PHE A 9 -81.90 -32.72 5.35
C PHE A 9 -80.82 -32.80 6.39
N ARG A 10 -81.10 -32.47 7.57
CA ARG A 10 -80.83 -32.70 8.96
C ARG A 10 -80.22 -34.05 9.33
N GLY A 11 -79.34 -34.02 10.30
CA GLY A 11 -78.94 -35.17 11.11
C GLY A 11 -77.98 -34.77 12.22
N MET A 12 -78.41 -34.93 13.41
CA MET A 12 -77.90 -34.44 14.71
C MET A 12 -76.90 -35.41 15.36
N THR A 13 -76.03 -34.84 16.18
CA THR A 13 -75.39 -35.35 17.41
C THR A 13 -74.26 -36.36 17.35
N PHE A 14 -73.10 -36.08 17.91
CA PHE A 14 -72.63 -36.40 19.26
C PHE A 14 -71.18 -35.83 19.45
N GLY A 15 -70.95 -35.20 20.57
CA GLY A 15 -69.69 -34.60 20.94
C GLY A 15 -68.62 -35.62 21.38
N LEU A 16 -67.35 -35.25 21.15
CA LEU A 16 -66.21 -35.81 21.86
C LEU A 16 -65.21 -34.67 22.11
N ILE A 17 -65.00 -34.41 23.38
CA ILE A 17 -64.04 -33.48 23.92
C ILE A 17 -62.65 -34.05 23.61
N GLY A 18 -61.97 -33.45 22.66
CA GLY A 18 -60.55 -33.72 22.38
C GLY A 18 -59.68 -32.66 23.01
N ILE A 19 -58.94 -33.03 24.04
CA ILE A 19 -57.90 -32.22 24.68
C ILE A 19 -56.77 -31.99 23.67
N SER A 20 -56.67 -30.76 23.14
CA SER A 20 -55.52 -30.36 22.30
C SER A 20 -54.33 -30.05 23.20
N ILE A 21 -53.37 -30.94 23.25
CA ILE A 21 -52.01 -30.71 23.80
C ILE A 21 -51.31 -29.78 22.81
N LEU A 22 -51.16 -28.49 23.17
CA LEU A 22 -50.26 -27.57 22.47
C LEU A 22 -48.79 -27.98 22.76
N ALA A 23 -48.17 -28.68 21.81
CA ALA A 23 -46.73 -28.86 21.82
C ALA A 23 -46.08 -27.52 21.42
N PHE A 24 -45.53 -26.81 22.39
CA PHE A 24 -44.57 -25.72 22.14
C PHE A 24 -43.29 -26.35 21.56
N THR A 25 -43.14 -26.33 20.24
CA THR A 25 -41.86 -26.51 19.62
C THR A 25 -41.07 -25.23 19.86
N ALA A 26 -40.15 -25.28 20.82
CA ALA A 26 -39.08 -24.30 20.90
C ALA A 26 -38.27 -24.39 19.60
N ALA A 27 -38.46 -23.43 18.71
CA ALA A 27 -37.55 -23.19 17.61
C ALA A 27 -36.22 -22.75 18.28
N ALA A 28 -35.28 -23.67 18.37
CA ALA A 28 -33.87 -23.31 18.58
C ALA A 28 -33.48 -22.41 17.40
N CYS A 29 -33.33 -21.12 17.63
CA CYS A 29 -32.52 -20.30 16.77
C CYS A 29 -31.11 -20.95 16.77
N SER A 30 -30.83 -21.73 15.75
CA SER A 30 -29.44 -21.98 15.39
C SER A 30 -28.88 -20.64 14.91
N ASP A 31 -28.06 -20.03 15.74
CA ASP A 31 -27.12 -19.05 15.25
C ASP A 31 -26.32 -19.76 14.15
N THR A 32 -26.71 -19.54 12.91
CA THR A 32 -25.83 -19.77 11.78
C THR A 32 -24.73 -18.72 11.94
N GLU A 33 -23.67 -19.09 12.68
CA GLU A 33 -22.39 -18.42 12.51
C GLU A 33 -22.16 -18.37 11.01
N ASN A 34 -22.11 -17.16 10.49
CA ASN A 34 -21.70 -16.89 9.12
C ASN A 34 -20.24 -17.33 9.05
N GLN A 35 -20.00 -18.61 8.75
CA GLN A 35 -18.65 -19.14 8.62
C GLN A 35 -18.01 -18.40 7.46
N SER A 36 -17.07 -17.51 7.79
CA SER A 36 -16.21 -16.85 6.82
C SER A 36 -15.66 -17.89 5.86
N SER A 37 -15.81 -17.64 4.56
CA SER A 37 -15.25 -18.50 3.51
C SER A 37 -13.73 -18.31 3.38
N THR A 38 -13.16 -17.32 4.04
CA THR A 38 -11.74 -17.00 4.00
C THR A 38 -10.92 -18.10 4.66
N PRO A 39 -9.93 -18.68 3.96
CA PRO A 39 -9.05 -19.69 4.53
C PRO A 39 -8.35 -19.19 5.80
N THR A 40 -8.19 -20.07 6.79
CA THR A 40 -7.48 -19.76 8.02
C THR A 40 -6.28 -20.69 8.20
N TYR A 41 -5.18 -20.13 8.67
CA TYR A 41 -3.91 -20.82 8.87
C TYR A 41 -3.53 -20.85 10.35
N GLU A 42 -2.85 -21.88 10.76
CA GLU A 42 -2.48 -22.10 12.17
C GLU A 42 -1.16 -21.42 12.53
N ASN A 43 -0.15 -21.55 11.65
CA ASN A 43 1.22 -21.11 11.94
C ASN A 43 1.52 -19.74 11.32
N GLY A 44 2.07 -19.72 10.10
CA GLY A 44 2.49 -18.49 9.42
C GLY A 44 1.66 -18.15 8.20
N VAL A 45 1.62 -16.86 7.85
CA VAL A 45 0.94 -16.35 6.65
C VAL A 45 1.82 -15.32 5.96
N VAL A 46 1.86 -15.39 4.64
CA VAL A 46 2.53 -14.45 3.73
C VAL A 46 1.52 -13.99 2.69
N VAL A 47 1.37 -12.68 2.52
CA VAL A 47 0.51 -12.08 1.50
C VAL A 47 1.36 -11.10 0.69
N THR A 48 1.41 -11.29 -0.63
CA THR A 48 2.24 -10.47 -1.54
C THR A 48 1.57 -10.31 -2.90
N ALA A 49 2.04 -9.32 -3.66
CA ALA A 49 1.59 -8.98 -5.01
C ALA A 49 1.85 -10.06 -6.09
N HIS A 50 2.55 -11.17 -5.76
CA HIS A 50 2.88 -12.19 -6.75
C HIS A 50 2.98 -13.61 -6.13
N PRO A 51 2.38 -14.64 -6.76
CA PRO A 51 2.33 -15.99 -6.20
C PRO A 51 3.71 -16.61 -5.94
N GLU A 52 4.71 -16.38 -6.81
CA GLU A 52 6.06 -16.90 -6.60
C GLU A 52 6.74 -16.26 -5.38
N ALA A 53 6.54 -14.96 -5.14
CA ALA A 53 7.07 -14.30 -3.95
C ALA A 53 6.40 -14.81 -2.66
N SER A 54 5.08 -15.04 -2.68
CA SER A 54 4.37 -15.64 -1.55
C SER A 54 4.86 -17.06 -1.23
N LYS A 55 5.16 -17.86 -2.26
CA LYS A 55 5.77 -19.21 -2.07
C LYS A 55 7.14 -19.11 -1.41
N VAL A 56 8.01 -18.23 -1.89
CA VAL A 56 9.34 -18.01 -1.32
C VAL A 56 9.25 -17.66 0.17
N GLY A 57 8.38 -16.70 0.52
CA GLY A 57 8.17 -16.32 1.93
C GLY A 57 7.63 -17.47 2.77
N LEU A 58 6.66 -18.23 2.25
CA LEU A 58 6.08 -19.39 2.92
C LEU A 58 7.15 -20.49 3.18
N GLU A 59 7.98 -20.79 2.20
CA GLU A 59 9.07 -21.76 2.33
C GLU A 59 10.07 -21.37 3.42
N VAL A 60 10.42 -20.08 3.51
CA VAL A 60 11.30 -19.57 4.59
C VAL A 60 10.65 -19.81 5.96
N LEU A 61 9.36 -19.48 6.13
CA LEU A 61 8.65 -19.71 7.39
C LEU A 61 8.56 -21.20 7.75
N GLN A 62 8.26 -22.06 6.79
CA GLN A 62 8.17 -23.52 6.99
C GLN A 62 9.52 -24.15 7.35
N ASN A 63 10.62 -23.59 6.86
CA ASN A 63 11.99 -24.00 7.17
C ASN A 63 12.53 -23.42 8.49
N GLY A 64 11.68 -22.69 9.25
CA GLY A 64 12.01 -22.21 10.59
C GLY A 64 12.56 -20.79 10.63
N GLY A 65 12.62 -20.07 9.51
CA GLY A 65 12.89 -18.63 9.48
C GLY A 65 11.75 -17.85 10.13
N ASN A 66 12.05 -16.66 10.65
CA ASN A 66 11.07 -15.75 11.24
C ASN A 66 10.44 -14.80 10.20
N ALA A 67 9.53 -13.92 10.63
CA ALA A 67 8.84 -12.98 9.74
C ALA A 67 9.80 -12.04 9.00
N VAL A 68 10.93 -11.65 9.62
CA VAL A 68 11.93 -10.77 8.98
C VAL A 68 12.75 -11.55 7.93
N ASP A 69 13.12 -12.78 8.21
CA ASP A 69 13.79 -13.66 7.23
C ASP A 69 12.92 -13.83 5.98
N ALA A 70 11.63 -14.15 6.18
CA ALA A 70 10.67 -14.25 5.09
C ALA A 70 10.51 -12.92 4.34
N ALA A 71 10.47 -11.79 5.05
CA ALA A 71 10.37 -10.47 4.43
C ALA A 71 11.56 -10.12 3.54
N VAL A 72 12.77 -10.47 3.96
CA VAL A 72 13.99 -10.32 3.16
C VAL A 72 13.92 -11.16 1.89
N ALA A 73 13.57 -12.43 2.00
CA ALA A 73 13.48 -13.32 0.85
C ALA A 73 12.38 -12.87 -0.14
N VAL A 74 11.21 -12.47 0.37
CA VAL A 74 10.10 -11.91 -0.42
C VAL A 74 10.55 -10.62 -1.15
N LYS A 75 11.26 -9.71 -0.48
CA LYS A 75 11.75 -8.47 -1.11
C LYS A 75 12.60 -8.75 -2.34
N PHE A 76 13.55 -9.67 -2.23
CA PHE A 76 14.41 -10.04 -3.37
C PHE A 76 13.67 -10.85 -4.44
N ALA A 77 12.73 -11.70 -4.04
CA ALA A 77 11.87 -12.41 -5.00
C ALA A 77 10.98 -11.44 -5.79
N LEU A 78 10.35 -10.45 -5.13
CA LEU A 78 9.54 -9.43 -5.80
C LEU A 78 10.37 -8.57 -6.76
N ALA A 79 11.65 -8.31 -6.47
CA ALA A 79 12.54 -7.60 -7.40
C ALA A 79 12.72 -8.37 -8.73
N VAL A 80 12.54 -9.69 -8.73
CA VAL A 80 12.63 -10.55 -9.91
C VAL A 80 11.26 -10.71 -10.57
N VAL A 81 10.25 -11.15 -9.78
CA VAL A 81 8.96 -11.61 -10.33
C VAL A 81 7.91 -10.49 -10.48
N TYR A 82 8.19 -9.31 -9.95
CA TYR A 82 7.27 -8.16 -9.98
C TYR A 82 7.99 -6.85 -10.37
N PRO A 83 8.64 -6.79 -11.55
CA PRO A 83 9.57 -5.71 -11.92
C PRO A 83 8.90 -4.33 -12.04
N ASN A 84 7.57 -4.25 -12.14
CA ASN A 84 6.88 -2.95 -12.21
C ASN A 84 6.93 -2.14 -10.90
N ALA A 85 7.19 -2.79 -9.74
CA ALA A 85 7.29 -2.11 -8.45
C ALA A 85 8.23 -2.82 -7.46
N GLY A 86 8.39 -4.15 -7.54
CA GLY A 86 9.43 -4.89 -6.82
C GLY A 86 10.81 -4.49 -7.35
N ASN A 87 11.78 -4.25 -6.47
CA ASN A 87 12.97 -3.53 -6.89
C ASN A 87 14.23 -3.79 -6.06
N LEU A 88 15.39 -3.49 -6.65
CA LEU A 88 16.66 -3.21 -5.99
C LEU A 88 17.01 -1.72 -6.08
N GLY A 89 16.65 -1.09 -7.19
CA GLY A 89 16.95 0.32 -7.49
C GLY A 89 15.98 1.33 -6.90
N GLY A 90 15.17 0.94 -5.91
CA GLY A 90 14.20 1.77 -5.21
C GLY A 90 14.37 1.76 -3.69
N GLY A 91 13.27 1.98 -2.97
CA GLY A 91 13.28 2.04 -1.51
C GLY A 91 11.93 1.68 -0.87
N GLY A 92 11.71 2.17 0.36
CA GLY A 92 10.46 1.91 1.06
C GLY A 92 10.56 2.01 2.57
N PHE A 93 9.55 1.41 3.23
CA PHE A 93 9.42 1.41 4.70
C PHE A 93 8.97 0.05 5.22
N MET A 94 9.46 -0.30 6.41
CA MET A 94 9.03 -1.46 7.18
C MET A 94 8.53 -1.03 8.54
N VAL A 95 7.41 -1.60 8.96
CA VAL A 95 6.96 -1.62 10.35
C VAL A 95 7.07 -3.07 10.84
N TYR A 96 7.76 -3.24 11.95
CA TYR A 96 7.99 -4.52 12.60
C TYR A 96 7.36 -4.53 13.99
N ARG A 97 6.81 -5.68 14.38
CA ARG A 97 6.36 -6.00 15.72
C ARG A 97 6.84 -7.39 16.14
N SER A 98 7.58 -7.47 17.24
CA SER A 98 7.95 -8.77 17.81
C SER A 98 6.77 -9.44 18.52
N LYS A 99 6.85 -10.75 18.72
CA LYS A 99 5.87 -11.51 19.53
C LYS A 99 5.68 -10.93 20.95
N ASP A 100 6.70 -10.26 21.48
CA ASP A 100 6.69 -9.68 22.83
C ASP A 100 6.23 -8.20 22.84
N GLY A 101 5.80 -7.66 21.69
CA GLY A 101 5.25 -6.31 21.54
C GLY A 101 6.29 -5.20 21.32
N GLU A 102 7.58 -5.53 21.13
CA GLU A 102 8.56 -4.54 20.65
C GLU A 102 8.18 -4.08 19.24
N THR A 103 8.25 -2.79 18.96
CA THR A 103 7.94 -2.22 17.65
C THR A 103 9.10 -1.41 17.12
N ALA A 104 9.31 -1.43 15.80
CA ALA A 104 10.33 -0.65 15.12
C ALA A 104 9.86 -0.23 13.72
N GLY A 105 10.28 0.97 13.30
CA GLY A 105 10.16 1.44 11.92
C GLY A 105 11.53 1.43 11.24
N LEU A 106 11.62 0.95 10.01
CA LEU A 106 12.83 1.07 9.20
C LEU A 106 12.53 1.90 7.96
N ASP A 107 13.22 3.01 7.84
CA ASP A 107 13.18 3.94 6.72
C ASP A 107 14.35 3.64 5.78
N PHE A 108 14.03 3.01 4.65
CA PHE A 108 14.95 2.80 3.54
C PHE A 108 14.47 3.52 2.27
N ARG A 109 13.80 4.68 2.47
CA ARG A 109 13.39 5.60 1.41
C ARG A 109 14.60 6.11 0.65
N GLU A 110 14.45 6.37 -0.62
CA GLU A 110 15.45 6.98 -1.48
C GLU A 110 15.89 8.36 -0.98
N LYS A 111 17.07 8.79 -1.39
CA LYS A 111 17.60 10.12 -1.12
C LYS A 111 17.90 10.87 -2.40
N ALA A 112 17.69 12.18 -2.39
CA ALA A 112 18.22 13.03 -3.45
C ALA A 112 19.75 12.91 -3.54
N PRO A 113 20.33 12.73 -4.73
CA PRO A 113 21.79 12.71 -4.92
C PRO A 113 22.44 14.01 -4.46
N GLY A 114 23.74 13.96 -4.15
CA GLY A 114 24.51 15.10 -3.65
C GLY A 114 24.58 16.31 -4.61
N LEU A 115 24.39 16.09 -5.90
CA LEU A 115 24.32 17.14 -6.92
C LEU A 115 22.91 17.67 -7.18
N ALA A 116 21.88 17.14 -6.51
CA ALA A 116 20.53 17.64 -6.66
C ALA A 116 20.39 19.07 -6.14
N HIS A 117 19.56 19.87 -6.79
CA HIS A 117 19.26 21.22 -6.37
C HIS A 117 17.80 21.58 -6.63
N ARG A 118 17.29 22.60 -5.91
CA ARG A 118 15.90 22.97 -5.86
C ARG A 118 15.22 23.09 -7.23
N ASP A 119 15.89 23.70 -8.18
CA ASP A 119 15.30 24.11 -9.47
C ASP A 119 15.71 23.19 -10.63
N MET A 120 16.21 21.98 -10.34
CA MET A 120 16.79 21.08 -11.34
C MET A 120 15.80 20.57 -12.40
N TYR A 121 14.51 20.67 -12.14
CA TYR A 121 13.44 20.25 -13.05
C TYR A 121 12.65 21.42 -13.64
N LEU A 122 13.15 22.66 -13.48
CA LEU A 122 12.48 23.86 -14.02
C LEU A 122 13.13 24.27 -15.35
N ASP A 123 12.29 24.79 -16.25
CA ASP A 123 12.76 25.45 -17.47
C ASP A 123 13.26 26.89 -17.19
N GLU A 124 13.67 27.61 -18.22
CA GLU A 124 14.15 29.01 -18.13
C GLU A 124 13.09 30.00 -17.65
N ASN A 125 11.80 29.63 -17.72
CA ASN A 125 10.67 30.45 -17.24
C ASN A 125 10.31 30.09 -15.78
N GLY A 126 10.94 29.07 -15.21
CA GLY A 126 10.65 28.53 -13.89
C GLY A 126 9.42 27.61 -13.87
N ASP A 127 9.05 26.99 -15.00
CA ASP A 127 7.97 26.01 -15.10
C ASP A 127 8.50 24.59 -15.08
N PRO A 128 7.83 23.63 -14.40
CA PRO A 128 8.29 22.24 -14.28
C PRO A 128 8.32 21.51 -15.63
N ILE A 129 9.41 20.77 -15.87
CA ILE A 129 9.57 19.85 -17.00
C ILE A 129 9.33 18.43 -16.48
N ALA A 130 8.07 17.98 -16.46
CA ALA A 130 7.68 16.70 -15.86
C ALA A 130 8.46 15.49 -16.41
N GLU A 131 8.79 15.44 -17.69
CA GLU A 131 9.58 14.34 -18.29
C GLU A 131 10.93 14.13 -17.55
N LEU A 132 11.56 15.20 -17.05
CA LEU A 132 12.86 15.11 -16.37
C LEU A 132 12.78 14.49 -14.98
N SER A 133 11.67 14.67 -14.27
CA SER A 133 11.45 14.06 -12.95
C SER A 133 10.87 12.64 -13.03
N LEU A 134 10.22 12.28 -14.15
CA LEU A 134 9.51 11.01 -14.31
C LEU A 134 10.32 9.96 -15.09
N ARG A 135 11.22 10.35 -16.01
CA ARG A 135 11.84 9.40 -16.92
C ARG A 135 13.35 9.65 -17.11
N GLY A 136 14.06 8.56 -17.34
CA GLY A 136 15.51 8.62 -17.58
C GLY A 136 16.33 8.72 -16.30
N GLN A 137 17.63 8.88 -16.44
CA GLN A 137 18.59 8.77 -15.33
C GLN A 137 18.50 9.92 -14.32
N LEU A 138 18.00 11.11 -14.73
CA LEU A 138 17.90 12.28 -13.85
C LEU A 138 16.79 12.15 -12.81
N SER A 139 15.77 11.32 -13.08
CA SER A 139 14.65 11.10 -12.17
C SER A 139 14.97 10.19 -10.99
N ALA A 140 16.14 9.55 -10.99
CA ALA A 140 16.49 8.54 -9.99
C ALA A 140 17.05 9.14 -8.70
N GLY A 141 16.41 8.80 -7.57
CA GLY A 141 16.97 8.96 -6.23
C GLY A 141 17.93 7.82 -5.88
N VAL A 142 18.81 8.04 -4.89
CA VAL A 142 19.76 7.04 -4.41
C VAL A 142 19.01 5.88 -3.76
N PRO A 143 19.15 4.63 -4.27
CA PRO A 143 18.38 3.50 -3.81
C PRO A 143 18.65 3.10 -2.35
N GLY A 144 17.60 2.66 -1.66
CA GLY A 144 17.69 2.24 -0.26
C GLY A 144 17.34 0.77 0.01
N ALA A 145 16.72 0.08 -0.95
CA ALA A 145 16.13 -1.24 -0.76
C ALA A 145 17.11 -2.29 -0.20
N VAL A 146 18.34 -2.36 -0.74
CA VAL A 146 19.32 -3.37 -0.32
C VAL A 146 19.84 -3.08 1.08
N ASP A 147 20.19 -1.83 1.41
CA ASP A 147 20.66 -1.46 2.76
C ASP A 147 19.55 -1.69 3.82
N GLY A 148 18.29 -1.38 3.46
CA GLY A 148 17.14 -1.67 4.32
C GLY A 148 17.04 -3.15 4.70
N MET A 149 17.15 -4.04 3.71
CA MET A 149 17.06 -5.49 3.97
C MET A 149 18.26 -6.00 4.75
N VAL A 150 19.48 -5.52 4.45
CA VAL A 150 20.68 -5.88 5.24
C VAL A 150 20.51 -5.44 6.69
N LYS A 151 20.03 -4.22 6.95
CA LYS A 151 19.79 -3.73 8.32
C LYS A 151 18.67 -4.47 9.05
N ALA A 152 17.58 -4.77 8.36
CA ALA A 152 16.47 -5.54 8.93
C ALA A 152 16.95 -6.94 9.36
N HIS A 153 17.65 -7.64 8.46
CA HIS A 153 18.21 -8.96 8.74
C HIS A 153 19.24 -8.92 9.88
N ALA A 154 20.18 -7.97 9.85
CA ALA A 154 21.21 -7.84 10.89
C ALA A 154 20.65 -7.64 12.30
N LYS A 155 19.48 -7.01 12.44
CA LYS A 155 18.86 -6.73 13.75
C LYS A 155 17.89 -7.81 14.20
N TYR A 156 17.09 -8.36 13.29
CA TYR A 156 15.97 -9.23 13.64
C TYR A 156 15.95 -10.56 12.86
N GLY A 157 16.81 -10.74 11.86
CA GLY A 157 16.91 -12.00 11.13
C GLY A 157 17.52 -13.11 11.97
N SER A 158 17.20 -14.35 11.63
CA SER A 158 17.71 -15.56 12.30
C SER A 158 18.29 -16.59 11.33
N ALA A 159 17.84 -16.58 10.08
CA ALA A 159 18.32 -17.50 9.04
C ALA A 159 19.65 -16.98 8.42
N ASP A 160 20.35 -17.87 7.74
CA ASP A 160 21.54 -17.48 6.99
C ASP A 160 21.20 -16.56 5.81
N TRP A 161 21.89 -15.41 5.72
CA TRP A 161 21.64 -14.40 4.70
C TRP A 161 21.69 -14.94 3.27
N ALA A 162 22.70 -15.75 2.95
CA ALA A 162 22.88 -16.28 1.61
C ALA A 162 21.70 -17.18 1.21
N THR A 163 21.22 -17.99 2.13
CA THR A 163 20.09 -18.88 1.91
C THR A 163 18.79 -18.12 1.56
N LEU A 164 18.59 -16.89 2.10
CA LEU A 164 17.41 -16.09 1.83
C LEU A 164 17.38 -15.51 0.40
N LEU A 165 18.53 -15.37 -0.25
CA LEU A 165 18.63 -14.81 -1.60
C LEU A 165 18.60 -15.91 -2.70
N GLU A 166 18.92 -17.16 -2.38
CA GLU A 166 18.95 -18.26 -3.34
C GLU A 166 17.65 -18.42 -4.15
N PRO A 167 16.43 -18.34 -3.56
CA PRO A 167 15.21 -18.45 -4.33
C PRO A 167 15.06 -17.36 -5.40
N ALA A 168 15.40 -16.10 -5.05
CA ALA A 168 15.35 -14.99 -6.00
C ALA A 168 16.38 -15.15 -7.12
N ILE A 169 17.61 -15.60 -6.80
CA ILE A 169 18.65 -15.90 -7.80
C ILE A 169 18.15 -16.99 -8.74
N ALA A 170 17.58 -18.07 -8.21
CA ALA A 170 17.04 -19.16 -9.02
C ALA A 170 15.91 -18.72 -9.95
N LEU A 171 14.99 -17.86 -9.47
CA LEU A 171 13.91 -17.28 -10.27
C LEU A 171 14.47 -16.39 -11.39
N ALA A 172 15.50 -15.60 -11.13
CA ALA A 172 16.13 -14.75 -12.14
C ALA A 172 16.89 -15.56 -13.20
N GLN A 173 17.62 -16.61 -12.79
CA GLN A 173 18.41 -17.46 -13.69
C GLN A 173 17.57 -18.40 -14.55
N ASN A 174 16.58 -19.06 -13.93
CA ASN A 174 15.77 -20.07 -14.60
C ASN A 174 14.53 -19.47 -15.27
N GLY A 175 14.19 -18.21 -14.95
CA GLY A 175 12.98 -17.54 -15.38
C GLY A 175 11.74 -17.99 -14.60
N PHE A 176 10.71 -17.17 -14.68
CA PHE A 176 9.37 -17.44 -14.16
C PHE A 176 8.32 -17.15 -15.24
N PRO A 177 7.16 -17.83 -15.23
CA PRO A 177 6.13 -17.61 -16.22
C PRO A 177 5.42 -16.27 -15.95
N LEU A 178 5.34 -15.39 -16.97
CA LEU A 178 4.59 -14.15 -16.91
C LEU A 178 3.09 -14.41 -16.73
N THR A 179 2.43 -13.62 -15.89
CA THR A 179 0.97 -13.54 -15.88
C THR A 179 0.46 -12.78 -17.13
N GLU A 180 -0.83 -12.89 -17.44
CA GLU A 180 -1.45 -12.12 -18.54
C GLU A 180 -1.29 -10.61 -18.30
N ARG A 181 -1.46 -10.16 -17.06
CA ARG A 181 -1.28 -8.77 -16.67
C ARG A 181 0.15 -8.29 -16.95
N GLN A 182 1.16 -9.04 -16.49
CA GLN A 182 2.57 -8.69 -16.69
C GLN A 182 2.95 -8.65 -18.19
N ALA A 183 2.51 -9.64 -18.97
CA ALA A 183 2.76 -9.65 -20.41
C ALA A 183 2.18 -8.41 -21.10
N ASN A 184 0.93 -8.07 -20.79
CA ASN A 184 0.26 -6.88 -21.31
C ASN A 184 0.95 -5.58 -20.88
N GLU A 185 1.43 -5.50 -19.62
CA GLU A 185 2.17 -4.34 -19.10
C GLU A 185 3.50 -4.13 -19.86
N LEU A 186 4.29 -5.19 -19.98
CA LEU A 186 5.59 -5.13 -20.70
C LEU A 186 5.39 -4.71 -22.16
N ASN A 187 4.37 -5.24 -22.84
CA ASN A 187 4.06 -4.88 -24.22
C ASN A 187 3.64 -3.40 -24.35
N ARG A 188 2.85 -2.89 -23.40
CA ARG A 188 2.46 -1.46 -23.38
C ARG A 188 3.64 -0.51 -23.17
N ARG A 189 4.69 -0.95 -22.45
CA ARG A 189 5.88 -0.15 -22.15
C ARG A 189 7.02 -0.34 -23.13
N LYS A 190 6.85 -1.18 -24.16
CA LYS A 190 7.90 -1.55 -25.12
C LYS A 190 8.63 -0.34 -25.71
N GLU A 191 7.90 0.63 -26.28
CA GLU A 191 8.49 1.84 -26.88
C GLU A 191 9.33 2.64 -25.89
N SER A 192 8.86 2.73 -24.65
CA SER A 192 9.59 3.43 -23.60
C SER A 192 10.87 2.68 -23.19
N PHE A 193 10.79 1.35 -23.04
CA PHE A 193 12.00 0.56 -22.78
C PHE A 193 13.01 0.63 -23.92
N GLU A 194 12.57 0.60 -25.18
CA GLU A 194 13.46 0.79 -26.34
C GLU A 194 14.13 2.17 -26.33
N LYS A 195 13.40 3.22 -25.94
CA LYS A 195 13.91 4.60 -25.84
C LYS A 195 15.01 4.74 -24.79
N TYR A 196 14.82 4.20 -23.59
CA TYR A 196 15.70 4.42 -22.46
C TYR A 196 16.80 3.35 -22.28
N ASN A 197 16.69 2.20 -22.97
CA ASN A 197 17.64 1.08 -22.91
C ASN A 197 18.17 0.72 -24.31
N PRO A 198 19.04 1.55 -24.91
CA PRO A 198 19.48 1.37 -26.30
C PRO A 198 20.32 0.09 -26.51
N ASN A 199 20.88 -0.50 -25.45
CA ASN A 199 21.59 -1.78 -25.50
C ASN A 199 20.65 -3.00 -25.36
N GLY A 200 19.35 -2.75 -25.16
CA GLY A 200 18.36 -3.78 -24.86
C GLY A 200 18.23 -4.05 -23.36
N THR A 201 17.27 -4.87 -22.99
CA THR A 201 17.02 -5.32 -21.61
C THR A 201 16.24 -6.62 -21.63
N ALA A 202 16.32 -7.43 -20.58
CA ALA A 202 15.52 -8.64 -20.42
C ALA A 202 13.99 -8.38 -20.47
N LEU A 203 13.54 -7.15 -20.18
CA LEU A 203 12.13 -6.76 -20.22
C LEU A 203 11.59 -6.59 -21.65
N LEU A 204 12.47 -6.52 -22.65
CA LEU A 204 12.12 -6.47 -24.07
C LEU A 204 12.23 -7.88 -24.67
N LYS A 205 11.13 -8.36 -25.26
CA LYS A 205 11.15 -9.66 -25.98
C LYS A 205 11.91 -9.49 -27.30
N SER A 206 12.82 -10.40 -27.58
CA SER A 206 13.65 -10.35 -28.80
C SER A 206 12.85 -10.44 -30.10
N GLU A 207 11.74 -11.18 -30.09
CA GLU A 207 10.84 -11.35 -31.23
C GLU A 207 9.38 -11.36 -30.77
N GLY A 208 8.53 -10.57 -31.43
CA GLY A 208 7.08 -10.51 -31.16
C GLY A 208 6.72 -9.76 -29.87
N GLU A 209 5.63 -10.18 -29.26
CA GLU A 209 5.08 -9.64 -28.01
C GLU A 209 5.12 -10.70 -26.91
N TRP A 210 5.20 -10.26 -25.65
CA TRP A 210 5.05 -11.14 -24.48
C TRP A 210 3.64 -11.71 -24.42
N ALA A 211 3.54 -12.95 -23.99
CA ALA A 211 2.27 -13.65 -23.72
C ALA A 211 2.30 -14.28 -22.34
N ALA A 212 1.11 -14.54 -21.77
CA ALA A 212 1.00 -15.30 -20.53
C ALA A 212 1.67 -16.67 -20.65
N GLY A 213 2.49 -17.01 -19.67
CA GLY A 213 3.27 -18.25 -19.63
C GLY A 213 4.64 -18.16 -20.32
N ASP A 214 4.98 -17.08 -21.02
CA ASP A 214 6.35 -16.85 -21.47
C ASP A 214 7.29 -16.72 -20.28
N LEU A 215 8.48 -17.29 -20.37
CA LEU A 215 9.49 -17.22 -19.31
C LEU A 215 10.27 -15.91 -19.41
N LEU A 216 10.24 -15.13 -18.35
CA LEU A 216 11.12 -13.96 -18.19
C LEU A 216 12.39 -14.38 -17.45
N ILE A 217 13.50 -14.42 -18.16
CA ILE A 217 14.84 -14.75 -17.64
C ILE A 217 15.65 -13.44 -17.52
N GLN A 218 16.33 -13.24 -16.36
CA GLN A 218 17.00 -12.00 -16.01
C GLN A 218 18.44 -12.29 -15.51
N GLU A 219 19.32 -12.70 -16.42
CA GLU A 219 20.69 -13.14 -16.08
C GLU A 219 21.52 -12.05 -15.40
N GLU A 220 21.43 -10.79 -15.86
CA GLU A 220 22.16 -9.67 -15.26
C GLU A 220 21.66 -9.38 -13.84
N LEU A 221 20.35 -9.41 -13.63
CA LEU A 221 19.75 -9.28 -12.30
C LEU A 221 20.19 -10.43 -11.37
N ALA A 222 20.28 -11.66 -11.87
CA ALA A 222 20.79 -12.79 -11.10
C ALA A 222 22.24 -12.55 -10.63
N ASN A 223 23.10 -12.03 -11.50
CA ASN A 223 24.47 -11.68 -11.14
C ASN A 223 24.52 -10.58 -10.07
N THR A 224 23.70 -9.55 -10.17
CA THR A 224 23.56 -8.52 -9.13
C THR A 224 23.13 -9.12 -7.80
N LEU A 225 22.12 -10.02 -7.80
CA LEU A 225 21.69 -10.72 -6.59
C LEU A 225 22.79 -11.60 -5.99
N ILE A 226 23.63 -12.24 -6.82
CA ILE A 226 24.81 -13.01 -6.37
C ILE A 226 25.83 -12.09 -5.67
N HIS A 227 26.10 -10.90 -6.22
CA HIS A 227 26.98 -9.93 -5.54
C HIS A 227 26.42 -9.50 -4.17
N ILE A 228 25.09 -9.26 -4.07
CA ILE A 228 24.42 -8.91 -2.82
C ILE A 228 24.46 -10.10 -1.84
N ARG A 229 24.22 -11.33 -2.31
CA ARG A 229 24.32 -12.55 -1.49
C ARG A 229 25.71 -12.69 -0.87
N ASP A 230 26.77 -12.53 -1.67
CA ASP A 230 28.13 -12.84 -1.27
C ASP A 230 28.78 -11.73 -0.44
N LYS A 231 28.39 -10.46 -0.65
CA LYS A 231 29.03 -9.29 -0.05
C LYS A 231 28.08 -8.40 0.77
N GLY A 232 26.82 -8.80 0.91
CA GLY A 232 25.79 -8.00 1.59
C GLY A 232 25.67 -6.60 0.98
N ARG A 233 25.64 -5.58 1.82
CA ARG A 233 25.55 -4.18 1.42
C ARG A 233 26.61 -3.77 0.37
N ALA A 234 27.86 -4.17 0.59
CA ALA A 234 28.97 -3.83 -0.32
C ALA A 234 28.79 -4.41 -1.73
N GLY A 235 28.01 -5.51 -1.87
CA GLY A 235 27.69 -6.11 -3.16
C GLY A 235 26.82 -5.24 -4.06
N PHE A 236 26.21 -4.18 -3.52
CA PHE A 236 25.37 -3.25 -4.27
C PHE A 236 25.95 -1.83 -4.29
N TYR A 237 26.38 -1.31 -3.13
CA TYR A 237 26.77 0.10 -2.98
C TYR A 237 28.26 0.35 -3.23
N GLU A 238 29.05 -0.70 -3.45
CA GLU A 238 30.50 -0.60 -3.70
C GLU A 238 30.91 -1.61 -4.80
N GLY A 239 32.01 -1.31 -5.51
CA GLY A 239 32.56 -2.17 -6.57
C GLY A 239 31.66 -2.26 -7.80
N GLU A 240 31.60 -3.44 -8.43
CA GLU A 240 31.08 -3.65 -9.79
C GLU A 240 29.66 -3.11 -10.00
N VAL A 241 28.70 -3.42 -9.10
CA VAL A 241 27.30 -2.96 -9.25
C VAL A 241 27.21 -1.44 -9.11
N ALA A 242 27.93 -0.84 -8.16
CA ALA A 242 27.97 0.61 -7.99
C ALA A 242 28.61 1.30 -9.20
N ASP A 243 29.67 0.72 -9.77
CA ASP A 243 30.31 1.22 -10.98
C ASP A 243 29.36 1.19 -12.19
N LEU A 244 28.56 0.12 -12.34
CA LEU A 244 27.54 0.00 -13.39
C LEU A 244 26.43 1.06 -13.21
N ILE A 245 25.95 1.31 -11.98
CA ILE A 245 24.96 2.36 -11.71
C ILE A 245 25.51 3.72 -12.14
N VAL A 246 26.75 4.06 -11.77
CA VAL A 246 27.35 5.35 -12.13
C VAL A 246 27.63 5.46 -13.63
N ALA A 247 28.04 4.37 -14.28
CA ALA A 247 28.18 4.33 -15.74
C ALA A 247 26.83 4.59 -16.43
N GLU A 248 25.73 4.04 -15.89
CA GLU A 248 24.38 4.31 -16.36
C GLU A 248 24.00 5.78 -16.20
N MET A 249 24.31 6.42 -15.07
CA MET A 249 24.12 7.86 -14.89
C MET A 249 24.85 8.68 -15.96
N GLN A 250 26.10 8.31 -16.28
CA GLN A 250 26.93 8.99 -17.29
C GLN A 250 26.45 8.76 -18.73
N ARG A 251 25.73 7.67 -19.00
CA ARG A 251 25.12 7.41 -20.32
C ARG A 251 23.98 8.38 -20.62
N GLY A 252 23.30 8.89 -19.59
CA GLY A 252 22.28 9.92 -19.68
C GLY A 252 22.71 11.22 -19.00
N ILE A 253 21.75 11.87 -18.39
CA ILE A 253 21.97 13.12 -17.64
C ILE A 253 21.82 12.92 -16.12
N GLY A 254 22.03 11.69 -15.64
CA GLY A 254 21.91 11.35 -14.23
C GLY A 254 23.01 11.97 -13.38
N ILE A 255 22.73 12.17 -12.10
CA ILE A 255 23.61 12.91 -11.18
C ILE A 255 24.05 12.11 -9.96
N MET A 256 23.64 10.83 -9.85
CA MET A 256 24.04 9.95 -8.75
C MET A 256 25.52 9.55 -8.91
N SER A 257 26.27 9.62 -7.82
CA SER A 257 27.72 9.32 -7.77
C SER A 257 28.02 8.09 -6.91
N LEU A 258 29.26 7.58 -7.02
CA LEU A 258 29.76 6.51 -6.12
C LEU A 258 29.74 6.95 -4.65
N GLU A 259 29.94 8.24 -4.37
CA GLU A 259 29.89 8.78 -3.02
C GLU A 259 28.47 8.74 -2.45
N ASP A 260 27.46 9.08 -3.27
CA ASP A 260 26.04 8.98 -2.89
C ASP A 260 25.67 7.54 -2.53
N LEU A 261 26.06 6.58 -3.36
CA LEU A 261 25.82 5.15 -3.11
C LEU A 261 26.51 4.69 -1.84
N LYS A 262 27.80 4.97 -1.68
CA LYS A 262 28.60 4.56 -0.52
C LYS A 262 28.05 5.13 0.79
N ASN A 263 27.59 6.40 0.77
CA ASN A 263 27.10 7.13 1.94
C ASN A 263 25.60 6.93 2.20
N TYR A 264 24.89 6.19 1.34
CA TYR A 264 23.50 5.87 1.63
C TYR A 264 23.39 5.03 2.90
N GLU A 265 22.45 5.35 3.76
CA GLU A 265 22.16 4.61 4.98
C GLU A 265 20.66 4.64 5.29
N ALA A 266 20.03 3.46 5.41
CA ALA A 266 18.68 3.30 5.92
C ALA A 266 18.64 3.65 7.42
N GLN A 267 17.52 4.17 7.91
CA GLN A 267 17.42 4.68 9.29
C GLN A 267 16.37 3.91 10.09
N TRP A 268 16.74 3.49 11.31
CA TRP A 268 15.75 3.07 12.29
C TRP A 268 15.05 4.30 12.84
N ARG A 269 13.72 4.30 12.79
CA ARG A 269 12.85 5.35 13.32
C ARG A 269 11.84 4.77 14.30
N ASP A 270 11.43 5.56 15.26
CA ASP A 270 10.29 5.19 16.10
C ASP A 270 9.02 5.25 15.24
N PRO A 271 8.20 4.17 15.20
CA PRO A 271 6.94 4.21 14.49
C PRO A 271 6.01 5.28 15.11
N VAL A 272 5.11 5.84 14.30
CA VAL A 272 4.02 6.65 14.84
C VAL A 272 2.96 5.73 15.42
N ILE A 273 2.54 6.00 16.66
CA ILE A 273 1.60 5.17 17.40
C ILE A 273 0.41 6.02 17.86
N GLY A 274 -0.78 5.50 17.64
CA GLY A 274 -2.02 6.08 18.14
C GLY A 274 -3.04 5.00 18.52
N THR A 275 -4.26 5.42 18.83
CA THR A 275 -5.35 4.50 19.18
C THR A 275 -6.59 4.79 18.35
N TYR A 276 -7.38 3.76 18.10
CA TYR A 276 -8.70 3.87 17.50
C TYR A 276 -9.65 2.87 18.13
N ARG A 277 -10.74 3.33 18.78
CA ARG A 277 -11.74 2.48 19.46
C ARG A 277 -11.13 1.39 20.34
N GLY A 278 -10.09 1.74 21.10
CA GLY A 278 -9.39 0.83 22.00
C GLY A 278 -8.36 -0.09 21.34
N HIS A 279 -8.16 0.01 20.03
CA HIS A 279 -7.08 -0.68 19.32
C HIS A 279 -5.86 0.24 19.22
N LYS A 280 -4.66 -0.32 19.37
CA LYS A 280 -3.40 0.40 19.15
C LYS A 280 -3.02 0.26 17.67
N VAL A 281 -2.78 1.37 17.01
CA VAL A 281 -2.37 1.43 15.59
C VAL A 281 -0.92 1.91 15.53
N ILE A 282 -0.08 1.12 14.87
CA ILE A 282 1.37 1.32 14.74
C ILE A 282 1.65 1.45 13.26
N SER A 283 2.18 2.59 12.83
CA SER A 283 2.43 2.82 11.41
C SER A 283 3.73 3.60 11.19
N MET A 284 4.10 3.82 9.94
CA MET A 284 5.38 4.49 9.63
C MET A 284 5.33 5.98 9.93
N SER A 285 6.37 6.48 10.59
CA SER A 285 6.60 7.90 10.84
C SER A 285 7.21 8.62 9.61
N PRO A 286 7.26 9.96 9.58
CA PRO A 286 7.95 10.69 8.51
C PRO A 286 9.40 10.20 8.27
N PRO A 287 9.87 10.21 7.00
CA PRO A 287 9.34 10.92 5.83
C PRO A 287 8.12 10.29 5.18
N SER A 288 7.50 9.23 5.71
CA SER A 288 6.18 8.84 5.29
C SER A 288 5.11 9.71 5.95
N SER A 289 4.20 10.26 5.15
CA SER A 289 2.97 10.89 5.62
C SER A 289 1.92 9.88 6.06
N GLY A 290 2.13 8.61 5.66
CA GLY A 290 1.12 7.57 5.74
C GLY A 290 0.61 7.30 7.14
N GLY A 291 1.50 7.06 8.09
CA GLY A 291 1.09 6.76 9.47
C GLY A 291 0.45 7.96 10.18
N VAL A 292 0.98 9.17 9.96
CA VAL A 292 0.40 10.40 10.53
C VAL A 292 -0.98 10.65 9.93
N GLY A 293 -1.12 10.56 8.60
CA GLY A 293 -2.40 10.74 7.91
C GLY A 293 -3.44 9.70 8.32
N LEU A 294 -3.05 8.42 8.39
CA LEU A 294 -3.92 7.34 8.85
C LEU A 294 -4.46 7.61 10.26
N LEU A 295 -3.58 7.94 11.22
CA LEU A 295 -3.99 8.22 12.59
C LEU A 295 -4.88 9.47 12.67
N ALA A 296 -4.59 10.51 11.92
CA ALA A 296 -5.43 11.69 11.83
C ALA A 296 -6.82 11.37 11.26
N LEU A 297 -6.93 10.54 10.21
CA LEU A 297 -8.21 10.06 9.67
C LEU A 297 -9.01 9.28 10.71
N LEU A 298 -8.37 8.31 11.35
CA LEU A 298 -9.00 7.51 12.41
C LEU A 298 -9.51 8.39 13.55
N LYS A 299 -8.71 9.38 14.00
CA LYS A 299 -9.12 10.34 15.04
C LYS A 299 -10.25 11.25 14.59
N SER A 300 -10.26 11.66 13.33
CA SER A 300 -11.34 12.50 12.77
C SER A 300 -12.69 11.81 12.78
N VAL A 301 -12.73 10.49 12.56
CA VAL A 301 -13.99 9.74 12.49
C VAL A 301 -14.37 9.04 13.80
N GLU A 302 -13.49 8.97 14.81
CA GLU A 302 -13.68 8.16 16.03
C GLU A 302 -14.94 8.53 16.83
N ALA A 303 -15.35 9.80 16.81
CA ALA A 303 -16.54 10.29 17.51
C ALA A 303 -17.87 9.92 16.81
N PHE A 304 -17.84 9.46 15.57
CA PHE A 304 -19.04 9.18 14.79
C PHE A 304 -19.44 7.70 14.87
N PRO A 305 -20.73 7.35 14.92
CA PRO A 305 -21.19 5.97 15.08
C PRO A 305 -21.25 5.21 13.75
N LEU A 306 -20.11 5.04 13.05
CA LEU A 306 -20.02 4.46 11.71
C LEU A 306 -20.67 3.07 11.62
N SER A 307 -20.46 2.22 12.62
CA SER A 307 -21.05 0.88 12.68
C SER A 307 -22.59 0.90 12.72
N GLN A 308 -23.20 1.95 13.30
CA GLN A 308 -24.65 2.11 13.35
C GLN A 308 -25.20 2.66 12.03
N TRP A 309 -24.42 3.49 11.35
CA TRP A 309 -24.82 4.04 10.04
C TRP A 309 -24.68 3.01 8.92
N GLY A 310 -23.75 2.07 9.07
CA GLY A 310 -23.51 0.99 8.13
C GLY A 310 -22.43 1.31 7.10
N PHE A 311 -21.92 0.23 6.52
CA PHE A 311 -20.89 0.26 5.48
C PHE A 311 -21.35 1.09 4.28
N GLN A 312 -20.54 2.05 3.84
CA GLN A 312 -20.77 2.92 2.68
C GLN A 312 -22.15 3.61 2.64
N SER A 313 -22.81 3.81 3.79
CA SER A 313 -24.00 4.65 3.86
C SER A 313 -23.66 6.12 3.56
N ASP A 314 -24.65 6.91 3.17
CA ASP A 314 -24.52 8.34 2.88
C ASP A 314 -23.78 9.09 4.02
N SER A 315 -24.20 8.88 5.27
CA SER A 315 -23.56 9.53 6.43
C SER A 315 -22.12 9.07 6.65
N THR A 316 -21.83 7.77 6.45
CA THR A 316 -20.47 7.22 6.58
C THR A 316 -19.56 7.82 5.53
N ILE A 317 -19.97 7.85 4.25
CA ILE A 317 -19.16 8.43 3.18
C ILE A 317 -18.92 9.91 3.42
N ARG A 318 -19.93 10.70 3.81
CA ARG A 318 -19.76 12.14 4.10
C ARG A 318 -18.67 12.38 5.14
N VAL A 319 -18.75 11.69 6.26
CA VAL A 319 -17.79 11.87 7.36
C VAL A 319 -16.38 11.47 6.93
N MET A 320 -16.24 10.36 6.21
CA MET A 320 -14.93 9.91 5.72
C MET A 320 -14.34 10.90 4.71
N VAL A 321 -15.11 11.34 3.73
CA VAL A 321 -14.67 12.35 2.73
C VAL A 321 -14.28 13.66 3.37
N GLU A 322 -15.05 14.14 4.34
CA GLU A 322 -14.75 15.39 5.06
C GLU A 322 -13.50 15.26 5.95
N ALA A 323 -13.25 14.07 6.53
CA ALA A 323 -12.00 13.78 7.23
C ALA A 323 -10.81 13.74 6.25
N GLU A 324 -10.95 13.05 5.13
CA GLU A 324 -9.94 12.97 4.07
C GLU A 324 -9.58 14.36 3.56
N ARG A 325 -10.56 15.21 3.24
CA ARG A 325 -10.36 16.59 2.82
C ARG A 325 -9.47 17.38 3.79
N ARG A 326 -9.71 17.28 5.08
CA ARG A 326 -8.98 18.03 6.12
C ARG A 326 -7.59 17.47 6.38
N VAL A 327 -7.47 16.15 6.43
CA VAL A 327 -6.20 15.48 6.69
C VAL A 327 -5.24 15.66 5.51
N TYR A 328 -5.73 15.61 4.26
CA TYR A 328 -4.88 15.87 3.10
C TYR A 328 -4.48 17.34 2.97
N ALA A 329 -5.32 18.28 3.41
CA ALA A 329 -4.93 19.67 3.53
C ALA A 329 -3.77 19.84 4.55
N ASP A 330 -3.86 19.23 5.73
CA ASP A 330 -2.80 19.27 6.74
C ASP A 330 -1.52 18.54 6.30
N ARG A 331 -1.66 17.38 5.62
CA ARG A 331 -0.56 16.63 5.02
C ARG A 331 0.27 17.50 4.10
N ALA A 332 -0.41 18.19 3.23
CA ALA A 332 0.17 19.05 2.24
C ALA A 332 1.04 20.19 2.82
N ALA A 333 0.70 20.68 3.99
CA ALA A 333 1.38 21.81 4.63
C ALA A 333 2.53 21.41 5.54
N HIS A 334 2.40 20.27 6.23
CA HIS A 334 3.18 20.02 7.44
C HIS A 334 4.08 18.80 7.38
N LEU A 335 4.00 17.97 6.31
CA LEU A 335 4.75 16.74 6.22
C LEU A 335 5.91 16.82 5.23
N GLY A 336 7.03 16.19 5.60
CA GLY A 336 8.30 16.15 4.87
C GLY A 336 9.33 15.31 5.62
N ASP A 337 10.57 15.34 5.15
CA ASP A 337 11.69 14.64 5.81
C ASP A 337 12.00 15.29 7.17
N PRO A 338 11.86 14.53 8.30
CA PRO A 338 12.08 15.07 9.64
C PRO A 338 13.53 15.45 9.91
N ASP A 339 14.48 14.95 9.12
CA ASP A 339 15.90 15.31 9.23
C ASP A 339 16.18 16.70 8.64
N PHE A 340 15.24 17.26 7.85
CA PHE A 340 15.34 18.57 7.18
C PHE A 340 14.24 19.56 7.58
N TYR A 341 13.11 19.08 8.13
CA TYR A 341 11.94 19.88 8.46
C TYR A 341 11.30 19.43 9.77
N GLN A 342 10.94 20.38 10.64
CA GLN A 342 10.29 20.06 11.90
C GLN A 342 8.81 19.71 11.69
N VAL A 343 8.52 18.43 11.55
CA VAL A 343 7.15 17.91 11.37
C VAL A 343 6.37 17.98 12.70
N PRO A 344 5.20 18.65 12.78
CA PRO A 344 4.40 18.73 14.00
C PRO A 344 3.56 17.47 14.24
N GLN A 345 4.19 16.30 14.21
CA GLN A 345 3.53 14.98 14.25
C GLN A 345 2.56 14.83 15.42
N ALA A 346 2.98 15.22 16.65
CA ALA A 346 2.16 15.10 17.85
C ALA A 346 0.83 15.87 17.73
N THR A 347 0.84 17.06 17.12
CA THR A 347 -0.36 17.86 16.89
C THR A 347 -1.28 17.21 15.85
N LEU A 348 -0.71 16.74 14.74
CA LEU A 348 -1.47 16.18 13.64
C LEU A 348 -2.25 14.90 14.02
N ILE A 349 -1.75 14.11 14.98
CA ILE A 349 -2.43 12.90 15.46
C ILE A 349 -3.24 13.12 16.75
N ASP A 350 -3.29 14.36 17.26
CA ASP A 350 -4.02 14.66 18.50
C ASP A 350 -5.54 14.59 18.29
N SER A 351 -6.24 13.94 19.23
CA SER A 351 -7.69 13.75 19.14
C SER A 351 -8.47 15.06 19.19
N THR A 352 -8.04 16.02 20.01
CA THR A 352 -8.70 17.32 20.16
C THR A 352 -8.51 18.17 18.90
N TYR A 353 -7.30 18.16 18.34
CA TYR A 353 -7.01 18.82 17.07
C TYR A 353 -7.92 18.30 15.97
N ASN A 354 -7.95 16.98 15.73
CA ASN A 354 -8.74 16.37 14.67
C ASN A 354 -10.26 16.55 14.90
N ALA A 355 -10.75 16.44 16.13
CA ALA A 355 -12.15 16.74 16.45
C ALA A 355 -12.49 18.21 16.14
N THR A 356 -11.60 19.15 16.47
CA THR A 356 -11.78 20.59 16.16
C THR A 356 -11.82 20.81 14.66
N ARG A 357 -10.98 20.14 13.89
CA ARG A 357 -10.99 20.19 12.42
C ARG A 357 -12.35 19.76 11.86
N MET A 358 -12.97 18.71 12.44
CA MET A 358 -14.27 18.20 12.03
C MET A 358 -15.47 19.07 12.46
N HIS A 359 -15.33 20.02 13.42
CA HIS A 359 -16.43 20.90 13.84
C HIS A 359 -16.97 21.79 12.72
N SER A 360 -16.19 22.08 11.67
CA SER A 360 -16.64 22.86 10.53
C SER A 360 -17.45 22.05 9.51
N MET A 361 -17.58 20.74 9.70
CA MET A 361 -18.37 19.86 8.83
C MET A 361 -19.87 20.17 8.96
N ASP A 362 -20.55 20.27 7.82
CA ASP A 362 -22.00 20.40 7.72
C ASP A 362 -22.56 19.18 6.99
N PHE A 363 -23.40 18.39 7.66
CA PHE A 363 -24.03 17.22 7.05
C PHE A 363 -24.97 17.53 5.87
N SER A 364 -25.43 18.79 5.74
CA SER A 364 -26.35 19.19 4.69
C SER A 364 -25.67 19.59 3.37
N LYS A 365 -24.36 19.84 3.39
CA LYS A 365 -23.60 20.30 2.22
C LYS A 365 -22.13 19.89 2.28
N ALA A 366 -21.51 19.71 1.10
CA ALA A 366 -20.07 19.54 0.98
C ALA A 366 -19.30 20.78 1.48
N SER A 367 -18.18 20.56 2.18
CA SER A 367 -17.21 21.65 2.39
C SER A 367 -16.50 21.96 1.07
N LEU A 368 -16.18 23.23 0.83
CA LEU A 368 -15.35 23.62 -0.32
C LEU A 368 -13.88 23.49 0.07
N SER A 369 -13.08 22.82 -0.75
CA SER A 369 -11.64 22.63 -0.48
C SER A 369 -10.88 23.95 -0.42
N ASP A 370 -11.35 25.00 -1.11
CA ASP A 370 -10.80 26.35 -1.03
C ASP A 370 -11.08 27.06 0.31
N GLU A 371 -12.04 26.56 1.09
CA GLU A 371 -12.37 27.06 2.44
C GLU A 371 -11.73 26.21 3.55
N ILE A 372 -11.21 25.01 3.19
CA ILE A 372 -10.50 24.13 4.10
C ILE A 372 -9.00 24.37 3.93
N PHE A 373 -8.47 25.24 4.75
CA PHE A 373 -7.03 25.48 4.79
C PHE A 373 -6.37 24.49 5.77
N ALA A 374 -5.28 23.83 5.35
CA ALA A 374 -4.14 23.69 6.21
C ALA A 374 -3.46 25.07 6.17
N GLY A 375 -2.78 25.49 7.19
CA GLY A 375 -1.87 26.61 6.98
C GLY A 375 -0.96 26.28 5.79
N GLU A 376 -1.28 26.82 4.64
CA GLU A 376 -0.64 26.82 3.31
C GLU A 376 0.29 25.64 2.95
N ILE A 377 0.06 25.08 1.75
CA ILE A 377 1.00 24.37 0.84
C ILE A 377 0.88 22.83 0.77
N ALA A 378 0.98 22.31 -0.42
CA ALA A 378 0.79 20.95 -0.90
C ALA A 378 2.02 20.32 -1.58
N GLY A 379 2.10 19.01 -1.69
CA GLY A 379 3.04 18.24 -2.52
C GLY A 379 2.45 16.93 -3.02
N PRO A 380 2.89 16.43 -4.16
CA PRO A 380 2.32 15.26 -4.83
C PRO A 380 2.99 13.93 -4.53
N GLU A 381 2.33 12.83 -4.92
CA GLU A 381 2.85 11.46 -4.91
C GLU A 381 2.35 10.63 -6.11
N SER A 382 3.17 9.66 -6.52
CA SER A 382 2.93 8.69 -7.59
C SER A 382 2.04 7.51 -7.16
N GLU A 383 1.40 6.82 -8.15
CA GLU A 383 0.39 5.77 -7.89
C GLU A 383 0.94 4.34 -7.82
N GLU A 384 2.20 4.04 -8.18
CA GLU A 384 2.73 2.68 -8.28
C GLU A 384 3.70 2.35 -7.13
N THR A 385 3.36 1.28 -6.42
CA THR A 385 4.05 0.77 -5.24
C THR A 385 3.74 -0.73 -5.12
N THR A 386 4.42 -1.47 -4.28
CA THR A 386 3.98 -2.81 -3.86
C THR A 386 4.03 -2.95 -2.35
N HIS A 387 3.16 -3.81 -1.83
CA HIS A 387 3.09 -4.10 -0.40
C HIS A 387 3.18 -5.60 -0.15
N TYR A 388 3.63 -5.99 1.04
CA TYR A 388 3.52 -7.35 1.55
C TYR A 388 3.44 -7.40 3.07
N SER A 389 2.61 -8.32 3.56
CA SER A 389 2.33 -8.58 4.97
C SER A 389 2.75 -9.99 5.35
N ILE A 390 3.46 -10.14 6.47
CA ILE A 390 3.94 -11.43 6.96
C ILE A 390 3.71 -11.55 8.46
N VAL A 391 3.19 -12.71 8.89
CA VAL A 391 3.11 -13.12 10.30
C VAL A 391 3.68 -14.52 10.43
N ASP A 392 4.64 -14.73 11.32
CA ASP A 392 5.21 -16.04 11.60
C ASP A 392 4.42 -16.82 12.67
N LYS A 393 4.87 -18.06 12.93
CA LYS A 393 4.21 -18.95 13.92
C LYS A 393 4.30 -18.45 15.37
N ASP A 394 5.30 -17.63 15.68
CA ASP A 394 5.53 -17.10 17.01
C ASP A 394 4.77 -15.77 17.26
N GLY A 395 4.20 -15.17 16.21
CA GLY A 395 3.45 -13.91 16.25
C GLY A 395 4.31 -12.66 15.98
N ASN A 396 5.55 -12.82 15.46
CA ASN A 396 6.25 -11.68 14.90
C ASN A 396 5.57 -11.25 13.61
N ALA A 397 5.47 -9.96 13.39
CA ALA A 397 4.76 -9.37 12.28
C ALA A 397 5.61 -8.34 11.53
N VAL A 398 5.54 -8.36 10.21
CA VAL A 398 6.21 -7.42 9.31
C VAL A 398 5.20 -6.88 8.30
N SER A 399 5.15 -5.55 8.18
CA SER A 399 4.40 -4.81 7.17
C SER A 399 5.41 -3.99 6.37
N ILE A 400 5.56 -4.27 5.08
CA ILE A 400 6.50 -3.55 4.21
C ILE A 400 5.78 -3.00 2.99
N THR A 401 6.00 -1.71 2.74
CA THR A 401 5.62 -1.07 1.48
C THR A 401 6.88 -0.56 0.80
N THR A 402 7.07 -0.91 -0.47
CA THR A 402 8.27 -0.61 -1.26
C THR A 402 7.92 -0.16 -2.66
N THR A 403 8.77 0.67 -3.28
CA THR A 403 8.44 1.38 -4.51
C THR A 403 9.67 1.65 -5.37
N ILE A 404 9.45 1.97 -6.62
CA ILE A 404 10.31 2.71 -7.55
C ILE A 404 9.59 3.93 -8.12
N ASN A 405 8.53 4.39 -7.45
CA ASN A 405 7.58 5.46 -7.75
C ASN A 405 6.58 5.07 -8.86
N ASP A 406 6.75 5.44 -10.12
CA ASP A 406 5.83 5.02 -11.20
C ASP A 406 6.07 3.55 -11.61
N SER A 407 5.12 2.98 -12.33
CA SER A 407 5.22 1.61 -12.87
C SER A 407 6.47 1.47 -13.75
N TYR A 408 7.39 0.60 -13.34
CA TYR A 408 8.73 0.43 -13.89
C TYR A 408 9.67 1.63 -13.69
N GLY A 409 9.35 2.53 -12.75
CA GLY A 409 10.20 3.66 -12.36
C GLY A 409 10.58 4.58 -13.51
N SER A 410 11.83 4.96 -13.57
CA SER A 410 12.41 5.81 -14.63
C SER A 410 12.40 5.17 -16.04
N HIS A 411 12.00 3.90 -16.17
CA HIS A 411 12.13 3.03 -17.35
C HIS A 411 13.59 2.72 -17.74
N VAL A 412 14.56 3.10 -16.94
CA VAL A 412 15.98 2.79 -17.13
C VAL A 412 16.31 1.51 -16.39
N VAL A 413 16.79 0.51 -17.11
CA VAL A 413 17.45 -0.68 -16.55
C VAL A 413 18.95 -0.42 -16.53
N VAL A 414 19.59 -0.60 -15.38
CA VAL A 414 21.06 -0.45 -15.27
C VAL A 414 21.72 -1.52 -16.13
N ASP A 415 22.39 -1.08 -17.21
CA ASP A 415 23.04 -1.95 -18.20
C ASP A 415 24.12 -2.81 -17.52
N GLY A 416 24.08 -4.12 -17.73
CA GLY A 416 24.94 -5.11 -17.09
C GLY A 416 24.56 -5.49 -15.64
N ALA A 417 23.68 -4.74 -14.98
CA ALA A 417 23.17 -5.05 -13.63
C ALA A 417 21.72 -5.54 -13.61
N GLY A 418 20.92 -5.24 -14.65
CA GLY A 418 19.63 -5.86 -14.93
C GLY A 418 18.45 -5.44 -14.06
N PHE A 419 18.55 -4.40 -13.23
CA PHE A 419 17.45 -3.88 -12.40
C PHE A 419 17.05 -2.47 -12.81
N LEU A 420 15.79 -2.12 -12.57
CA LEU A 420 15.23 -0.81 -12.85
C LEU A 420 15.64 0.23 -11.80
N LEU A 421 15.92 1.44 -12.27
CA LEU A 421 16.06 2.62 -11.43
C LEU A 421 14.68 3.22 -11.13
N ASN A 422 14.55 3.79 -9.94
CA ASN A 422 13.38 4.54 -9.53
C ASN A 422 13.27 5.89 -10.27
N ASP A 423 12.10 6.51 -10.21
CA ASP A 423 11.85 7.90 -10.57
C ASP A 423 11.31 8.69 -9.34
N GLU A 424 11.86 8.38 -8.18
CA GLU A 424 11.40 8.85 -6.89
C GLU A 424 11.67 10.35 -6.66
N MET A 425 12.54 10.97 -7.46
CA MET A 425 12.78 12.42 -7.39
C MET A 425 11.53 13.23 -7.76
N ASP A 426 10.56 12.63 -8.47
CA ASP A 426 9.27 13.26 -8.78
C ASP A 426 8.41 13.51 -7.54
N ASP A 427 8.60 12.73 -6.47
CA ASP A 427 7.91 12.91 -5.19
C ASP A 427 8.32 14.17 -4.43
N PHE A 428 9.39 14.86 -4.84
CA PHE A 428 9.69 16.21 -4.35
C PHE A 428 8.78 17.27 -4.98
N SER A 429 8.64 18.38 -4.28
CA SER A 429 7.99 19.59 -4.81
C SER A 429 8.94 20.26 -5.79
N ALA A 430 8.82 19.95 -7.09
CA ALA A 430 9.66 20.55 -8.14
C ALA A 430 9.54 22.08 -8.17
N LYS A 431 8.33 22.61 -7.93
CA LYS A 431 8.04 24.05 -7.77
C LYS A 431 7.02 24.21 -6.64
N PRO A 432 7.43 24.61 -5.42
CA PRO A 432 6.49 24.86 -4.33
C PRO A 432 5.33 25.77 -4.75
N GLY A 433 4.09 25.32 -4.49
CA GLY A 433 2.86 26.03 -4.87
C GLY A 433 2.32 25.75 -6.27
N SER A 434 3.00 24.93 -7.08
CA SER A 434 2.49 24.48 -8.38
C SER A 434 2.04 23.02 -8.30
N PRO A 435 0.97 22.62 -9.04
CA PRO A 435 0.55 21.23 -9.11
C PRO A 435 1.55 20.41 -9.94
N ASN A 436 1.74 19.13 -9.55
CA ASN A 436 2.47 18.17 -10.38
C ASN A 436 1.54 17.47 -11.38
N LEU A 437 2.05 16.38 -12.00
CA LEU A 437 1.31 15.54 -12.94
C LEU A 437 -0.07 15.06 -12.41
N TYR A 438 -0.22 14.87 -11.10
CA TYR A 438 -1.43 14.35 -10.44
C TYR A 438 -2.31 15.43 -9.81
N GLY A 439 -2.02 16.71 -10.05
CA GLY A 439 -2.80 17.85 -9.54
C GLY A 439 -2.58 18.15 -8.05
N LEU A 440 -1.63 17.49 -7.39
CA LEU A 440 -1.28 17.78 -6.01
C LEU A 440 -0.28 18.94 -5.93
N LEU A 441 -0.45 19.81 -4.95
CA LEU A 441 0.40 20.97 -4.73
C LEU A 441 1.52 20.68 -3.71
N GLY A 442 2.78 21.09 -3.88
CA GLY A 442 3.92 20.83 -3.01
C GLY A 442 4.45 22.03 -2.24
N GLY A 443 4.91 21.79 -0.99
CA GLY A 443 5.41 22.81 -0.08
C GLY A 443 6.95 22.86 0.04
N GLU A 444 7.43 23.95 0.67
CA GLU A 444 8.84 24.11 1.04
C GLU A 444 9.35 22.95 1.92
N ALA A 445 8.46 22.36 2.75
CA ALA A 445 8.80 21.19 3.57
C ALA A 445 9.33 20.01 2.73
N ASN A 446 8.84 19.88 1.49
CA ASN A 446 9.24 18.81 0.55
C ASN A 446 10.02 19.34 -0.67
N ALA A 447 10.63 20.53 -0.62
CA ALA A 447 11.50 21.03 -1.69
C ALA A 447 12.78 20.18 -1.80
N ILE A 448 13.33 20.05 -3.02
CA ILE A 448 14.54 19.28 -3.29
C ILE A 448 15.75 19.87 -2.54
N GLN A 449 16.48 19.01 -1.82
CA GLN A 449 17.77 19.33 -1.22
C GLN A 449 18.69 18.10 -1.29
N PRO A 450 20.01 18.28 -1.47
CA PRO A 450 20.96 17.17 -1.47
C PRO A 450 20.84 16.29 -0.22
N GLY A 451 20.79 14.97 -0.40
CA GLY A 451 20.73 14.00 0.69
C GLY A 451 19.38 13.87 1.42
N LYS A 452 18.40 14.71 1.08
CA LYS A 452 17.04 14.69 1.63
C LYS A 452 16.23 13.53 1.05
N ARG A 453 15.35 12.95 1.88
CA ARG A 453 14.32 11.99 1.44
C ARG A 453 13.06 12.74 0.99
N MET A 454 12.48 12.30 -0.11
CA MET A 454 11.19 12.81 -0.58
C MET A 454 10.05 12.30 0.28
N LEU A 455 9.00 13.10 0.43
CA LEU A 455 7.77 12.72 1.14
C LEU A 455 7.15 11.46 0.50
N SER A 456 6.49 10.63 1.30
CA SER A 456 5.82 9.41 0.84
C SER A 456 4.44 9.25 1.47
N ALA A 457 3.49 8.55 0.81
CA ALA A 457 2.21 8.11 1.39
C ALA A 457 2.21 6.64 1.82
N MET A 458 3.30 5.91 1.66
CA MET A 458 3.39 4.50 2.04
C MET A 458 3.01 4.28 3.51
N THR A 459 2.00 3.44 3.76
CA THR A 459 1.36 3.27 5.07
C THR A 459 1.44 1.82 5.56
N PRO A 460 2.65 1.21 5.66
CA PRO A 460 2.73 -0.09 6.30
C PRO A 460 2.25 0.02 7.75
N THR A 461 1.30 -0.83 8.15
CA THR A 461 0.58 -0.67 9.41
C THR A 461 0.38 -2.00 10.13
N ILE A 462 0.50 -1.98 11.45
CA ILE A 462 0.18 -3.08 12.36
C ILE A 462 -0.82 -2.59 13.39
N VAL A 463 -1.85 -3.40 13.67
CA VAL A 463 -2.88 -3.09 14.68
C VAL A 463 -2.83 -4.14 15.78
N GLU A 464 -2.90 -3.67 17.03
CA GLU A 464 -2.99 -4.50 18.24
C GLU A 464 -4.32 -4.28 18.95
N LYS A 465 -4.77 -5.33 19.63
CA LYS A 465 -5.86 -5.26 20.61
C LYS A 465 -5.39 -5.89 21.92
N ASP A 466 -5.52 -5.14 23.01
CA ASP A 466 -5.15 -5.60 24.37
C ASP A 466 -3.69 -6.12 24.48
N GLY A 467 -2.78 -5.56 23.66
CA GLY A 467 -1.37 -5.96 23.58
C GLY A 467 -1.07 -7.11 22.61
N GLU A 468 -2.11 -7.75 22.05
CA GLU A 468 -1.97 -8.85 21.10
C GLU A 468 -2.06 -8.36 19.65
N LEU A 469 -1.35 -9.02 18.75
CA LEU A 469 -1.41 -8.75 17.32
C LEU A 469 -2.83 -9.03 16.79
N LEU A 470 -3.43 -8.04 16.15
CA LEU A 470 -4.74 -8.18 15.51
C LEU A 470 -4.63 -8.18 13.98
N MET A 471 -3.89 -7.23 13.40
CA MET A 471 -3.87 -7.05 11.94
C MET A 471 -2.51 -6.53 11.45
N VAL A 472 -2.12 -6.98 10.26
CA VAL A 472 -1.03 -6.41 9.46
C VAL A 472 -1.64 -5.98 8.12
N VAL A 473 -1.39 -4.74 7.67
CA VAL A 473 -2.06 -4.20 6.48
C VAL A 473 -1.24 -3.12 5.80
N GLY A 474 -1.36 -3.06 4.48
CA GLY A 474 -0.85 -1.99 3.64
C GLY A 474 -1.22 -2.22 2.18
N THR A 475 -0.84 -1.30 1.32
CA THR A 475 -1.23 -1.28 -0.09
C THR A 475 -0.29 -0.43 -0.92
N PRO A 476 -0.14 -0.66 -2.22
CA PRO A 476 0.26 0.35 -3.19
C PRO A 476 -0.87 1.34 -3.51
N GLY A 477 -0.59 2.42 -4.25
CA GLY A 477 -1.61 3.31 -4.80
C GLY A 477 -1.37 4.81 -4.61
N GLY A 478 -0.13 5.25 -4.38
CA GLY A 478 0.23 6.66 -4.22
C GLY A 478 -0.60 7.37 -3.16
N SER A 479 -1.23 8.48 -3.50
CA SER A 479 -2.10 9.23 -2.57
C SER A 479 -3.22 8.37 -1.98
N THR A 480 -3.72 7.36 -2.71
CA THR A 480 -4.81 6.50 -2.26
C THR A 480 -4.40 5.46 -1.21
N ILE A 481 -3.10 5.30 -0.94
CA ILE A 481 -2.59 4.34 0.06
C ILE A 481 -3.22 4.61 1.43
N ILE A 482 -3.17 5.85 1.90
CA ILE A 482 -3.65 6.23 3.23
C ILE A 482 -5.15 5.93 3.38
N THR A 483 -5.95 6.32 2.40
CA THR A 483 -7.40 6.11 2.41
C THR A 483 -7.80 4.65 2.23
N SER A 484 -7.02 3.86 1.49
CA SER A 484 -7.27 2.42 1.34
C SER A 484 -6.98 1.66 2.64
N VAL A 485 -5.85 1.91 3.29
CA VAL A 485 -5.53 1.32 4.60
C VAL A 485 -6.56 1.75 5.65
N PHE A 486 -6.95 3.02 5.66
CA PHE A 486 -8.01 3.56 6.51
C PHE A 486 -9.32 2.80 6.34
N GLN A 487 -9.81 2.63 5.11
CA GLN A 487 -11.07 1.92 4.82
C GLN A 487 -11.01 0.46 5.21
N VAL A 488 -9.89 -0.25 4.94
CA VAL A 488 -9.75 -1.67 5.33
C VAL A 488 -9.75 -1.83 6.85
N ILE A 489 -9.12 -0.94 7.60
CA ILE A 489 -9.17 -0.95 9.06
C ILE A 489 -10.62 -0.74 9.56
N LEU A 490 -11.36 0.23 9.00
CA LEU A 490 -12.77 0.43 9.34
C LEU A 490 -13.64 -0.78 8.97
N ASN A 491 -13.38 -1.41 7.82
CA ASN A 491 -14.12 -2.59 7.37
C ASN A 491 -14.04 -3.73 8.38
N VAL A 492 -12.89 -3.94 8.98
CA VAL A 492 -12.70 -4.94 10.04
C VAL A 492 -13.26 -4.45 11.38
N LEU A 493 -12.89 -3.24 11.83
CA LEU A 493 -13.14 -2.79 13.21
C LEU A 493 -14.56 -2.25 13.43
N ASP A 494 -15.12 -1.53 12.45
CA ASP A 494 -16.46 -0.93 12.54
C ASP A 494 -17.55 -1.77 11.88
N PHE A 495 -17.22 -2.47 10.79
CA PHE A 495 -18.22 -3.21 10.01
C PHE A 495 -18.12 -4.73 10.17
N GLY A 496 -17.15 -5.24 10.94
CA GLY A 496 -17.04 -6.64 11.33
C GLY A 496 -16.76 -7.61 10.16
N MET A 497 -16.14 -7.13 9.08
CA MET A 497 -15.79 -7.96 7.93
C MET A 497 -14.61 -8.89 8.26
N ASP A 498 -14.60 -10.09 7.67
CA ASP A 498 -13.39 -10.92 7.65
C ASP A 498 -12.31 -10.29 6.75
N MET A 499 -11.09 -10.87 6.77
CA MET A 499 -9.98 -10.19 6.09
C MET A 499 -10.17 -10.08 4.58
N GLN A 500 -10.63 -11.15 3.94
CA GLN A 500 -10.85 -11.12 2.49
C GLN A 500 -12.01 -10.19 2.11
N GLN A 501 -13.11 -10.23 2.85
CA GLN A 501 -14.24 -9.31 2.64
C GLN A 501 -13.80 -7.84 2.76
N ALA A 502 -12.96 -7.54 3.76
CA ALA A 502 -12.47 -6.18 3.99
C ALA A 502 -11.56 -5.69 2.85
N VAL A 503 -10.77 -6.60 2.26
CA VAL A 503 -9.89 -6.32 1.12
C VAL A 503 -10.67 -6.22 -0.20
N ASP A 504 -11.67 -7.09 -0.42
CA ASP A 504 -12.50 -7.11 -1.62
C ASP A 504 -13.43 -5.89 -1.73
N ALA A 505 -13.81 -5.32 -0.59
CA ALA A 505 -14.76 -4.21 -0.52
C ALA A 505 -14.33 -3.06 -1.46
N PRO A 506 -15.26 -2.50 -2.24
CA PRO A 506 -14.96 -1.40 -3.15
C PRO A 506 -14.61 -0.15 -2.36
N ARG A 507 -13.69 0.66 -2.90
CA ARG A 507 -13.10 1.82 -2.23
C ARG A 507 -13.46 3.12 -2.92
N PHE A 508 -13.33 4.22 -2.18
CA PHE A 508 -13.37 5.59 -2.70
C PHE A 508 -12.21 6.39 -2.11
N HIS A 509 -11.96 7.55 -2.71
CA HIS A 509 -10.85 8.41 -2.31
C HIS A 509 -11.22 9.88 -2.47
N HIS A 510 -10.74 10.72 -1.55
CA HIS A 510 -10.71 12.16 -1.65
C HIS A 510 -9.39 12.68 -1.09
N GLN A 511 -8.77 13.65 -1.75
CA GLN A 511 -7.43 14.13 -1.37
C GLN A 511 -7.34 15.67 -1.26
N TRP A 512 -8.44 16.33 -0.83
CA TRP A 512 -8.56 17.78 -0.76
C TRP A 512 -8.59 18.43 -2.16
N LYS A 513 -7.56 18.28 -2.95
CA LYS A 513 -7.50 18.71 -4.36
C LYS A 513 -6.93 17.58 -5.22
N PRO A 514 -7.53 17.31 -6.39
CA PRO A 514 -8.75 17.94 -6.95
C PRO A 514 -10.00 17.73 -6.09
N GLU A 515 -11.00 18.63 -6.24
CA GLU A 515 -12.23 18.70 -5.45
C GLU A 515 -13.29 17.68 -5.90
N HIS A 516 -13.00 16.39 -5.87
CA HIS A 516 -14.02 15.37 -6.16
C HIS A 516 -13.79 14.10 -5.36
N ILE A 517 -14.85 13.36 -5.13
CA ILE A 517 -14.78 11.98 -4.65
C ILE A 517 -14.46 11.08 -5.84
N SER A 518 -13.46 10.23 -5.72
CA SER A 518 -13.05 9.26 -6.73
C SER A 518 -13.41 7.84 -6.27
N PRO A 519 -14.64 7.33 -6.52
CA PRO A 519 -15.00 5.98 -6.17
C PRO A 519 -14.62 4.97 -7.25
N GLU A 520 -14.34 3.73 -6.84
CA GLU A 520 -14.41 2.56 -7.71
C GLU A 520 -15.85 2.33 -8.19
N ASN A 521 -16.00 1.57 -9.27
CA ASN A 521 -17.32 1.11 -9.67
C ASN A 521 -17.95 0.30 -8.51
N ALA A 522 -19.22 0.56 -8.22
CA ALA A 522 -19.98 -0.02 -7.11
C ALA A 522 -19.58 0.41 -5.67
N ALA A 523 -18.64 1.32 -5.48
CA ALA A 523 -18.32 1.86 -4.14
C ALA A 523 -19.41 2.78 -3.60
N ILE A 524 -20.19 3.42 -4.46
CA ILE A 524 -21.31 4.31 -4.08
C ILE A 524 -22.54 3.90 -4.90
N ASP A 525 -23.59 3.48 -4.21
CA ASP A 525 -24.85 3.13 -4.87
C ASP A 525 -25.57 4.37 -5.43
N SER A 526 -26.52 4.15 -6.35
CA SER A 526 -27.17 5.24 -7.08
C SER A 526 -27.95 6.22 -6.20
N LEU A 527 -28.57 5.76 -5.10
CA LEU A 527 -29.34 6.63 -4.20
C LEU A 527 -28.41 7.45 -3.34
N THR A 528 -27.37 6.85 -2.79
CA THR A 528 -26.30 7.53 -2.04
C THR A 528 -25.61 8.56 -2.93
N ARG A 529 -25.30 8.21 -4.19
CA ARG A 529 -24.71 9.14 -5.17
C ARG A 529 -25.59 10.37 -5.38
N LEU A 530 -26.88 10.18 -5.65
CA LEU A 530 -27.83 11.30 -5.84
C LEU A 530 -27.91 12.20 -4.60
N SER A 531 -27.85 11.63 -3.40
CA SER A 531 -27.87 12.38 -2.14
C SER A 531 -26.61 13.22 -1.95
N LEU A 532 -25.43 12.64 -2.25
CA LEU A 532 -24.14 13.33 -2.17
C LEU A 532 -24.06 14.47 -3.19
N GLU A 533 -24.42 14.22 -4.45
CA GLU A 533 -24.45 15.23 -5.52
C GLU A 533 -25.41 16.37 -5.21
N ALA A 534 -26.61 16.07 -4.67
CA ALA A 534 -27.59 17.08 -4.23
C ALA A 534 -27.05 17.95 -3.09
N SER A 535 -26.10 17.46 -2.32
CA SER A 535 -25.41 18.20 -1.25
C SER A 535 -24.13 18.92 -1.73
N GLY A 536 -23.82 18.88 -3.03
CA GLY A 536 -22.73 19.62 -3.63
C GLY A 536 -21.40 18.86 -3.73
N TYR A 537 -21.38 17.53 -3.46
CA TYR A 537 -20.19 16.72 -3.73
C TYR A 537 -20.09 16.44 -5.23
N GLU A 538 -18.93 16.67 -5.82
CA GLU A 538 -18.60 16.19 -7.15
C GLU A 538 -18.10 14.74 -7.06
N ILE A 539 -18.55 13.85 -7.97
CA ILE A 539 -18.18 12.42 -7.95
C ILE A 539 -17.72 12.01 -9.35
N ILE A 540 -16.45 11.67 -9.46
CA ILE A 540 -15.81 11.21 -10.70
C ILE A 540 -15.29 9.79 -10.50
N ASN A 541 -15.94 8.80 -11.14
CA ASN A 541 -15.49 7.42 -11.05
C ASN A 541 -14.08 7.25 -11.60
N ARG A 542 -13.28 6.43 -10.91
CA ARG A 542 -11.98 5.98 -11.39
C ARG A 542 -11.94 4.44 -11.47
N GLY A 543 -10.82 3.90 -11.96
CA GLY A 543 -10.54 2.47 -11.91
C GLY A 543 -10.25 1.98 -10.49
N ASN A 544 -9.59 0.83 -10.40
CA ASN A 544 -9.20 0.22 -9.12
C ASN A 544 -8.39 1.17 -8.24
N ILE A 545 -8.60 1.10 -6.94
CA ILE A 545 -7.93 1.90 -5.91
C ILE A 545 -7.11 0.97 -5.01
N GLY A 546 -5.80 1.06 -5.10
CA GLY A 546 -4.87 0.25 -4.32
C GLY A 546 -4.95 -1.25 -4.63
N ARG A 547 -4.10 -2.01 -3.96
CA ARG A 547 -4.08 -3.49 -3.93
C ARG A 547 -3.61 -3.90 -2.54
N VAL A 548 -4.58 -4.17 -1.66
CA VAL A 548 -4.31 -4.37 -0.24
C VAL A 548 -3.88 -5.81 0.03
N ASP A 549 -2.70 -5.96 0.63
CA ASP A 549 -2.23 -7.23 1.19
C ASP A 549 -2.30 -7.16 2.72
N ALA A 550 -3.12 -8.01 3.33
CA ALA A 550 -3.38 -7.92 4.76
C ALA A 550 -3.51 -9.28 5.44
N ILE A 551 -3.27 -9.30 6.75
CA ILE A 551 -3.45 -10.47 7.61
C ILE A 551 -4.26 -10.06 8.83
N LEU A 552 -5.29 -10.86 9.19
CA LEU A 552 -6.08 -10.72 10.40
C LEU A 552 -5.82 -11.92 11.31
N VAL A 553 -5.49 -11.67 12.57
CA VAL A 553 -5.36 -12.70 13.60
C VAL A 553 -6.68 -12.81 14.35
N LEU A 554 -7.27 -13.99 14.33
CA LEU A 554 -8.55 -14.28 14.97
C LEU A 554 -8.37 -14.52 16.48
N PRO A 555 -9.44 -14.40 17.28
CA PRO A 555 -9.37 -14.65 18.73
C PRO A 555 -8.87 -16.04 19.14
N ASN A 556 -8.97 -17.03 18.26
CA ASN A 556 -8.44 -18.38 18.47
C ASN A 556 -6.98 -18.54 18.03
N GLY A 557 -6.28 -17.45 17.66
CA GLY A 557 -4.91 -17.43 17.20
C GLY A 557 -4.70 -17.83 15.74
N ARG A 558 -5.73 -18.32 15.03
CA ARG A 558 -5.64 -18.59 13.59
C ARG A 558 -5.56 -17.28 12.81
N LYS A 559 -4.96 -17.34 11.65
CA LYS A 559 -4.68 -16.17 10.80
C LYS A 559 -5.45 -16.28 9.48
N GLN A 560 -6.08 -15.20 9.06
CA GLN A 560 -6.67 -15.04 7.72
C GLN A 560 -5.78 -14.15 6.88
N GLY A 561 -5.43 -14.56 5.65
CA GLY A 561 -4.80 -13.70 4.66
C GLY A 561 -5.87 -13.07 3.77
N GLY A 562 -5.75 -11.78 3.48
CA GLY A 562 -6.53 -11.06 2.49
C GLY A 562 -5.61 -10.60 1.35
N ALA A 563 -5.78 -11.19 0.17
CA ALA A 563 -5.04 -10.85 -1.05
C ALA A 563 -5.98 -10.13 -2.02
N ASP A 564 -5.55 -9.00 -2.55
CA ASP A 564 -6.42 -8.12 -3.33
C ASP A 564 -6.72 -8.69 -4.73
N PRO A 565 -8.01 -8.87 -5.09
CA PRO A 565 -8.39 -9.40 -6.41
C PRO A 565 -8.16 -8.42 -7.56
N ARG A 566 -7.74 -7.18 -7.27
CA ARG A 566 -7.40 -6.17 -8.28
C ARG A 566 -6.04 -6.42 -8.93
N GLY A 567 -5.22 -7.32 -8.34
CA GLY A 567 -3.90 -7.73 -8.81
C GLY A 567 -3.74 -9.23 -9.01
N ASP A 568 -2.48 -9.67 -9.05
CA ASP A 568 -2.07 -11.09 -9.05
C ASP A 568 -1.70 -11.55 -7.62
N ASP A 569 -2.21 -10.84 -6.63
CA ASP A 569 -1.88 -10.96 -5.22
C ASP A 569 -2.33 -12.31 -4.65
N VAL A 570 -1.52 -12.91 -3.77
CA VAL A 570 -1.78 -14.24 -3.20
C VAL A 570 -1.44 -14.30 -1.73
N ALA A 571 -2.39 -14.85 -0.95
CA ALA A 571 -2.21 -15.21 0.44
C ALA A 571 -1.88 -16.70 0.58
N LEU A 572 -0.77 -17.05 1.17
CA LEU A 572 -0.35 -18.42 1.47
C LEU A 572 -0.02 -18.56 2.95
N GLY A 573 -0.36 -19.72 3.53
CA GLY A 573 -0.07 -20.03 4.92
C GLY A 573 -0.09 -21.53 5.22
N TYR A 574 0.23 -21.89 6.45
CA TYR A 574 0.30 -23.31 6.88
C TYR A 574 -0.12 -23.49 8.36
#